data_de31f6c5ad4b70344cbd0c26302e02df
#
_entry.id   de31f6c5ad4b70344cbd0c26302e02df
#
_cell.length_a   1.000
_cell.length_b   1.000
_cell.length_c   1.000
_cell.angle_alpha   90.00
_cell.angle_beta   90.00
_cell.angle_gamma   90.00
#
_symmetry.space_group_name_H-M   'P 1'
#
loop_
_entity.id
_entity.type
_entity.pdbx_description
1 polymer ?
#
loop_
_entity_poly.entity_id
_entity_poly.type
_entity_poly.pdbx_seq_one_letter_code
_entity_poly.pdbx_strand_id
1 'polypeptide(L)'
;PPSLRTGIRCRKRLPYTPFFHGCIVMPKLNKVVLAYSGGLDTSVILRWLQETYDCEVVTYTADLGQGEELEPARQKAESMGVQEIFIDDVREEFVADFVFPMFRCNALYEGEYLLGTSIARPLIAKRLVEVAAETNSQAISHGATGKGNDQVRFELGAYALDPSIQVIAPWREWDLNSRESLMDFCEKHQIPVEQKRSGEKSPYSM
;
A
#
# COMPACT_ATOMS: atom_id res chain seq x y z
N PRO A 1 59.58 -28.44 12.46
CA PRO A 1 58.15 -28.37 12.72
C PRO A 1 57.38 -28.22 11.41
N PRO A 2 56.35 -29.06 11.13
CA PRO A 2 55.69 -29.08 9.85
C PRO A 2 54.55 -28.06 9.82
N SER A 3 54.44 -27.38 8.67
CA SER A 3 53.44 -26.40 8.33
C SER A 3 52.09 -27.07 8.06
N LEU A 4 51.09 -26.71 8.84
CA LEU A 4 49.70 -27.04 8.57
C LEU A 4 49.12 -26.16 7.42
N ARG A 5 48.97 -26.74 6.24
CA ARG A 5 48.19 -26.17 5.15
C ARG A 5 46.72 -26.60 5.35
N THR A 6 45.88 -25.68 5.82
CA THR A 6 44.43 -25.87 5.82
C THR A 6 43.90 -25.60 4.42
N GLY A 7 43.62 -26.67 3.68
CA GLY A 7 42.93 -26.58 2.38
C GLY A 7 41.44 -26.32 2.58
N ILE A 8 41.00 -25.12 2.23
CA ILE A 8 39.59 -24.82 2.11
C ILE A 8 39.03 -25.51 0.85
N ARG A 9 38.31 -26.61 1.04
CA ARG A 9 37.57 -27.27 -0.05
C ARG A 9 36.42 -26.37 -0.46
N CYS A 10 36.54 -25.76 -1.65
CA CYS A 10 35.43 -25.11 -2.35
C CYS A 10 34.34 -26.16 -2.58
N ARG A 11 33.17 -25.96 -1.94
CA ARG A 11 31.99 -26.78 -2.20
C ARG A 11 31.56 -26.58 -3.65
N LYS A 12 31.53 -27.66 -4.44
CA LYS A 12 30.97 -27.69 -5.77
C LYS A 12 29.54 -27.12 -5.73
N ARG A 13 29.29 -26.13 -6.59
CA ARG A 13 27.92 -25.64 -6.83
C ARG A 13 27.07 -26.81 -7.30
N LEU A 14 25.99 -27.07 -6.59
CA LEU A 14 24.94 -27.97 -7.06
C LEU A 14 24.39 -27.44 -8.39
N PRO A 15 24.10 -28.32 -9.37
CA PRO A 15 23.52 -27.86 -10.63
C PRO A 15 22.14 -27.22 -10.36
N TYR A 16 21.95 -26.03 -10.90
CA TYR A 16 20.68 -25.31 -10.91
C TYR A 16 19.68 -26.18 -11.69
N THR A 17 18.79 -26.86 -10.99
CA THR A 17 17.64 -27.50 -11.63
C THR A 17 16.69 -26.36 -12.05
N PRO A 18 16.35 -26.24 -13.34
CA PRO A 18 15.35 -25.26 -13.74
C PRO A 18 14.03 -25.65 -13.06
N PHE A 19 13.55 -24.79 -12.18
CA PHE A 19 12.20 -24.89 -11.65
C PHE A 19 11.23 -24.98 -12.83
N PHE A 20 10.44 -26.00 -12.85
CA PHE A 20 9.33 -26.18 -13.77
C PHE A 20 8.54 -24.86 -13.87
N HIS A 21 8.47 -24.28 -15.07
CA HIS A 21 7.46 -23.31 -15.43
C HIS A 21 6.11 -24.03 -15.56
N GLY A 22 5.62 -24.55 -14.44
CA GLY A 22 4.19 -24.78 -14.31
C GLY A 22 3.56 -23.39 -14.35
N CYS A 23 2.70 -23.16 -15.32
CA CYS A 23 1.83 -22.00 -15.35
C CYS A 23 1.04 -22.05 -14.03
N ILE A 24 1.49 -21.29 -13.02
CA ILE A 24 0.70 -21.06 -11.81
C ILE A 24 -0.46 -20.21 -12.32
N VAL A 25 -1.59 -20.85 -12.56
CA VAL A 25 -2.85 -20.15 -12.79
C VAL A 25 -3.12 -19.45 -11.46
N MET A 26 -2.75 -18.18 -11.37
CA MET A 26 -3.13 -17.35 -10.23
C MET A 26 -4.65 -17.41 -10.15
N PRO A 27 -5.23 -17.70 -8.98
CA PRO A 27 -6.68 -17.69 -8.84
C PRO A 27 -7.19 -16.32 -9.33
N LYS A 28 -8.26 -16.33 -10.12
CA LYS A 28 -8.84 -15.09 -10.66
C LYS A 28 -9.17 -14.20 -9.46
N LEU A 29 -8.57 -13.03 -9.41
CA LEU A 29 -8.83 -12.04 -8.40
C LEU A 29 -10.18 -11.39 -8.73
N ASN A 30 -11.16 -11.49 -7.84
CA ASN A 30 -12.48 -10.95 -8.08
C ASN A 30 -12.67 -9.58 -7.40
N LYS A 31 -12.07 -9.40 -6.22
CA LYS A 31 -12.26 -8.21 -5.41
C LYS A 31 -10.98 -7.84 -4.62
N VAL A 32 -10.65 -6.55 -4.58
CA VAL A 32 -9.47 -5.97 -3.91
C VAL A 32 -9.87 -4.79 -3.05
N VAL A 33 -9.36 -4.68 -1.83
CA VAL A 33 -9.50 -3.48 -1.01
C VAL A 33 -8.28 -2.57 -1.22
N LEU A 34 -8.53 -1.34 -1.64
CA LEU A 34 -7.50 -0.34 -1.88
C LEU A 34 -7.45 0.69 -0.76
N ALA A 35 -6.28 0.91 -0.14
CA ALA A 35 -6.04 2.10 0.68
C ALA A 35 -6.11 3.35 -0.21
N TYR A 36 -7.18 4.13 -0.05
CA TYR A 36 -7.53 5.20 -0.96
C TYR A 36 -7.50 6.56 -0.27
N SER A 37 -6.76 7.50 -0.83
CA SER A 37 -6.66 8.88 -0.30
C SER A 37 -7.35 9.91 -1.20
N GLY A 38 -7.90 9.53 -2.36
CA GLY A 38 -8.41 10.47 -3.35
C GLY A 38 -7.34 11.21 -4.16
N GLY A 39 -6.07 11.06 -3.80
CA GLY A 39 -4.94 11.67 -4.50
C GLY A 39 -4.71 11.10 -5.91
N LEU A 40 -3.77 11.70 -6.64
CA LEU A 40 -3.42 11.28 -8.01
C LEU A 40 -3.05 9.80 -8.05
N ASP A 41 -2.06 9.41 -7.22
CA ASP A 41 -1.49 8.07 -7.26
C ASP A 41 -2.54 6.98 -6.97
N THR A 42 -3.34 7.15 -5.91
CA THR A 42 -4.36 6.17 -5.53
C THR A 42 -5.53 6.12 -6.53
N SER A 43 -5.83 7.22 -7.23
CA SER A 43 -6.84 7.23 -8.29
C SER A 43 -6.36 6.49 -9.54
N VAL A 44 -5.09 6.64 -9.90
CA VAL A 44 -4.47 5.84 -10.98
C VAL A 44 -4.46 4.36 -10.60
N ILE A 45 -4.06 4.04 -9.36
CA ILE A 45 -4.06 2.67 -8.84
C ILE A 45 -5.44 2.04 -8.93
N LEU A 46 -6.48 2.75 -8.53
CA LEU A 46 -7.86 2.26 -8.59
C LEU A 46 -8.22 1.81 -10.01
N ARG A 47 -8.00 2.67 -11.01
CA ARG A 47 -8.29 2.34 -12.40
C ARG A 47 -7.40 1.22 -12.93
N TRP A 48 -6.10 1.26 -12.59
CA TRP A 48 -5.16 0.23 -12.99
C TRP A 48 -5.53 -1.17 -12.44
N LEU A 49 -5.99 -1.24 -11.18
CA LEU A 49 -6.46 -2.50 -10.59
C LEU A 49 -7.69 -3.04 -11.34
N GLN A 50 -8.68 -2.18 -11.63
CA GLN A 50 -9.87 -2.55 -12.38
C GLN A 50 -9.54 -3.13 -13.76
N GLU A 51 -8.58 -2.54 -14.47
CA GLU A 51 -8.23 -2.95 -15.83
C GLU A 51 -7.26 -4.13 -15.87
N THR A 52 -6.27 -4.15 -14.99
CA THR A 52 -5.20 -5.18 -15.01
C THR A 52 -5.70 -6.53 -14.50
N TYR A 53 -6.52 -6.50 -13.44
CA TYR A 53 -7.02 -7.71 -12.81
C TYR A 53 -8.46 -8.05 -13.18
N ASP A 54 -9.15 -7.18 -13.94
CA ASP A 54 -10.59 -7.34 -14.26
C ASP A 54 -11.39 -7.66 -12.98
N CYS A 55 -11.17 -6.86 -11.92
CA CYS A 55 -11.69 -7.08 -10.58
C CYS A 55 -12.48 -5.88 -10.06
N GLU A 56 -13.34 -6.14 -9.10
CA GLU A 56 -14.00 -5.10 -8.32
C GLU A 56 -13.01 -4.48 -7.31
N VAL A 57 -13.04 -3.15 -7.16
CA VAL A 57 -12.22 -2.45 -6.19
C VAL A 57 -13.11 -1.84 -5.11
N VAL A 58 -12.84 -2.22 -3.87
CA VAL A 58 -13.38 -1.61 -2.67
C VAL A 58 -12.40 -0.54 -2.22
N THR A 59 -12.85 0.66 -1.89
CA THR A 59 -11.96 1.69 -1.35
C THR A 59 -12.11 1.82 0.15
N TYR A 60 -10.97 1.94 0.83
CA TYR A 60 -10.88 2.20 2.26
C TYR A 60 -10.09 3.47 2.53
N THR A 61 -10.68 4.38 3.30
CA THR A 61 -10.05 5.63 3.76
C THR A 61 -10.17 5.71 5.28
N ALA A 62 -9.04 5.86 5.96
CA ALA A 62 -9.00 6.07 7.41
C ALA A 62 -9.08 7.57 7.73
N ASP A 63 -10.01 7.97 8.59
CA ASP A 63 -9.98 9.28 9.23
C ASP A 63 -9.06 9.24 10.46
N LEU A 64 -7.91 9.85 10.31
CA LEU A 64 -6.90 10.03 11.36
C LEU A 64 -6.86 11.49 11.88
N GLY A 65 -7.83 12.32 11.46
CA GLY A 65 -7.90 13.74 11.78
C GLY A 65 -7.43 14.66 10.66
N GLN A 66 -7.38 14.19 9.41
CA GLN A 66 -6.98 14.99 8.24
C GLN A 66 -8.06 15.98 7.76
N GLY A 67 -9.28 15.94 8.31
CA GLY A 67 -10.31 16.94 8.09
C GLY A 67 -11.06 16.82 6.75
N GLU A 68 -11.07 17.88 5.94
CA GLU A 68 -11.98 18.08 4.80
C GLU A 68 -11.74 17.16 3.58
N GLU A 69 -10.71 16.32 3.58
CA GLU A 69 -10.32 15.52 2.40
C GLU A 69 -11.15 14.23 2.22
N LEU A 70 -11.97 13.86 3.19
CA LEU A 70 -12.70 12.57 3.17
C LEU A 70 -13.84 12.56 2.16
N GLU A 71 -14.67 13.62 2.15
CA GLU A 71 -15.82 13.70 1.26
C GLU A 71 -15.41 13.84 -0.22
N PRO A 72 -14.43 14.68 -0.60
CA PRO A 72 -13.89 14.67 -1.96
C PRO A 72 -13.34 13.32 -2.41
N ALA A 73 -12.68 12.57 -1.52
CA ALA A 73 -12.20 11.23 -1.84
C ALA A 73 -13.36 10.27 -2.12
N ARG A 74 -14.45 10.30 -1.33
CA ARG A 74 -15.68 9.52 -1.56
C ARG A 74 -16.25 9.80 -2.94
N GLN A 75 -16.55 11.08 -3.23
CA GLN A 75 -17.17 11.49 -4.49
C GLN A 75 -16.34 11.08 -5.70
N LYS A 76 -15.01 11.15 -5.57
CA LYS A 76 -14.11 10.73 -6.62
C LYS A 76 -14.14 9.21 -6.84
N ALA A 77 -14.13 8.42 -5.77
CA ALA A 77 -14.27 6.96 -5.86
C ALA A 77 -15.60 6.57 -6.53
N GLU A 78 -16.72 7.20 -6.14
CA GLU A 78 -18.04 7.02 -6.75
C GLU A 78 -18.02 7.33 -8.24
N SER A 79 -17.41 8.46 -8.64
CA SER A 79 -17.29 8.86 -10.05
C SER A 79 -16.46 7.88 -10.90
N MET A 80 -15.59 7.10 -10.26
CA MET A 80 -14.77 6.06 -10.89
C MET A 80 -15.44 4.67 -10.85
N GLY A 81 -16.70 4.59 -10.42
CA GLY A 81 -17.53 3.38 -10.47
C GLY A 81 -17.35 2.45 -9.27
N VAL A 82 -16.72 2.90 -8.18
CA VAL A 82 -16.61 2.11 -6.95
C VAL A 82 -17.98 2.00 -6.29
N GLN A 83 -18.38 0.78 -5.93
CA GLN A 83 -19.67 0.48 -5.30
C GLN A 83 -19.56 0.41 -3.77
N GLU A 84 -18.45 -0.10 -3.26
CA GLU A 84 -18.20 -0.27 -1.82
C GLU A 84 -17.10 0.69 -1.37
N ILE A 85 -17.48 1.68 -0.56
CA ILE A 85 -16.61 2.76 -0.09
C ILE A 85 -16.68 2.81 1.43
N PHE A 86 -15.56 2.52 2.08
CA PHE A 86 -15.41 2.56 3.54
C PHE A 86 -14.62 3.80 3.94
N ILE A 87 -15.16 4.56 4.87
CA ILE A 87 -14.49 5.69 5.52
C ILE A 87 -14.72 5.54 7.02
N ASP A 88 -13.67 5.17 7.74
CA ASP A 88 -13.74 4.91 9.18
C ASP A 88 -13.07 6.01 9.99
N ASP A 89 -13.77 6.48 11.02
CA ASP A 89 -13.17 7.31 12.05
C ASP A 89 -12.35 6.44 13.02
N VAL A 90 -11.05 6.44 12.82
CA VAL A 90 -10.10 5.68 13.65
C VAL A 90 -9.24 6.58 14.55
N ARG A 91 -9.68 7.84 14.76
CA ARG A 91 -8.91 8.84 15.55
C ARG A 91 -8.70 8.40 16.97
N GLU A 92 -9.73 7.89 17.63
CA GLU A 92 -9.65 7.45 19.02
C GLU A 92 -8.70 6.25 19.17
N GLU A 93 -8.86 5.22 18.32
CA GLU A 93 -7.99 4.05 18.29
C GLU A 93 -6.53 4.46 17.98
N PHE A 94 -6.33 5.34 17.01
CA PHE A 94 -5.00 5.83 16.66
C PHE A 94 -4.31 6.53 17.84
N VAL A 95 -5.02 7.39 18.54
CA VAL A 95 -4.46 8.13 19.68
C VAL A 95 -4.21 7.19 20.87
N ALA A 96 -5.18 6.35 21.22
CA ALA A 96 -5.09 5.48 22.39
C ALA A 96 -4.03 4.39 22.25
N ASP A 97 -4.01 3.70 21.09
CA ASP A 97 -3.23 2.47 20.92
C ASP A 97 -1.88 2.68 20.21
N PHE A 98 -1.68 3.82 19.55
CA PHE A 98 -0.44 4.11 18.83
C PHE A 98 0.26 5.38 19.34
N VAL A 99 -0.43 6.51 19.42
CA VAL A 99 0.19 7.79 19.79
C VAL A 99 0.60 7.82 21.25
N PHE A 100 -0.28 7.47 22.18
CA PHE A 100 0.08 7.47 23.59
C PHE A 100 1.16 6.44 23.96
N PRO A 101 1.15 5.20 23.47
CA PRO A 101 2.26 4.28 23.69
C PRO A 101 3.59 4.83 23.13
N MET A 102 3.59 5.43 21.95
CA MET A 102 4.76 6.08 21.38
C MET A 102 5.32 7.16 22.29
N PHE A 103 4.48 8.05 22.82
CA PHE A 103 4.90 9.09 23.76
C PHE A 103 5.41 8.52 25.09
N ARG A 104 4.74 7.49 25.64
CA ARG A 104 5.22 6.80 26.86
C ARG A 104 6.61 6.19 26.70
N CYS A 105 6.90 5.67 25.51
CA CYS A 105 8.21 5.13 25.17
C CYS A 105 9.24 6.21 24.82
N ASN A 106 8.84 7.49 24.78
CA ASN A 106 9.68 8.59 24.27
C ASN A 106 10.30 8.25 22.91
N ALA A 107 9.51 7.61 22.03
CA ALA A 107 9.96 7.15 20.74
C ALA A 107 10.06 8.34 19.76
N LEU A 108 11.30 8.66 19.41
CA LEU A 108 11.63 9.75 18.51
C LEU A 108 12.72 9.28 17.56
N TYR A 109 12.49 9.40 16.25
CA TYR A 109 13.48 8.99 15.27
C TYR A 109 14.48 10.11 15.02
N GLU A 110 15.77 9.81 15.18
CA GLU A 110 16.90 10.74 15.01
C GLU A 110 16.79 12.04 15.81
N GLY A 111 16.02 12.04 16.90
CA GLY A 111 15.85 13.21 17.78
C GLY A 111 14.84 14.25 17.28
N GLU A 112 14.20 14.05 16.12
CA GLU A 112 13.34 15.06 15.49
C GLU A 112 11.97 14.51 15.04
N TYR A 113 11.94 13.33 14.42
CA TYR A 113 10.73 12.83 13.79
C TYR A 113 9.82 12.04 14.75
N LEU A 114 8.59 12.52 14.92
CA LEU A 114 7.57 11.99 15.83
C LEU A 114 6.84 10.74 15.33
N LEU A 115 7.33 10.08 14.28
CA LEU A 115 6.84 8.80 13.78
C LEU A 115 5.36 8.75 13.35
N GLY A 116 4.69 9.88 13.14
CA GLY A 116 3.25 9.94 12.85
C GLY A 116 2.83 9.01 11.70
N THR A 117 3.46 9.16 10.52
CA THR A 117 3.20 8.27 9.37
C THR A 117 3.56 6.82 9.66
N SER A 118 4.65 6.60 10.41
CA SER A 118 5.15 5.25 10.71
C SER A 118 4.18 4.43 11.54
N ILE A 119 3.53 5.05 12.53
CA ILE A 119 2.57 4.39 13.43
C ILE A 119 1.15 4.34 12.84
N ALA A 120 0.82 5.22 11.87
CA ALA A 120 -0.46 5.18 11.19
C ALA A 120 -0.59 3.99 10.23
N ARG A 121 0.49 3.59 9.53
CA ARG A 121 0.44 2.52 8.52
C ARG A 121 0.02 1.16 9.08
N PRO A 122 0.48 0.69 10.26
CA PRO A 122 -0.02 -0.55 10.85
C PRO A 122 -1.52 -0.52 11.17
N LEU A 123 -2.07 0.60 11.64
CA LEU A 123 -3.49 0.74 11.88
C LEU A 123 -4.28 0.67 10.57
N ILE A 124 -3.85 1.39 9.53
CA ILE A 124 -4.49 1.33 8.21
C ILE A 124 -4.42 -0.10 7.65
N ALA A 125 -3.28 -0.78 7.77
CA ALA A 125 -3.13 -2.17 7.33
C ALA A 125 -4.10 -3.11 8.06
N LYS A 126 -4.28 -2.94 9.37
CA LYS A 126 -5.25 -3.68 10.17
C LYS A 126 -6.66 -3.51 9.58
N ARG A 127 -7.10 -2.28 9.36
CA ARG A 127 -8.42 -1.99 8.81
C ARG A 127 -8.61 -2.52 7.40
N LEU A 128 -7.58 -2.45 6.54
CA LEU A 128 -7.63 -3.05 5.21
C LEU A 128 -7.90 -4.56 5.25
N VAL A 129 -7.26 -5.27 6.18
CA VAL A 129 -7.47 -6.73 6.35
C VAL A 129 -8.87 -7.01 6.90
N GLU A 130 -9.37 -6.23 7.85
CA GLU A 130 -10.73 -6.33 8.39
C GLU A 130 -11.77 -6.10 7.29
N VAL A 131 -11.65 -5.03 6.50
CA VAL A 131 -12.55 -4.74 5.38
C VAL A 131 -12.44 -5.82 4.29
N ALA A 132 -11.25 -6.36 4.04
CA ALA A 132 -11.10 -7.47 3.11
C ALA A 132 -11.87 -8.72 3.56
N ALA A 133 -11.87 -9.02 4.85
CA ALA A 133 -12.66 -10.11 5.42
C ALA A 133 -14.18 -9.83 5.32
N GLU A 134 -14.62 -8.61 5.62
CA GLU A 134 -16.03 -8.21 5.55
C GLU A 134 -16.59 -8.28 4.13
N THR A 135 -15.80 -7.85 3.15
CA THR A 135 -16.20 -7.78 1.73
C THR A 135 -15.88 -9.05 0.95
N ASN A 136 -15.30 -10.06 1.59
CA ASN A 136 -14.78 -11.28 0.95
C ASN A 136 -13.77 -10.97 -0.18
N SER A 137 -12.95 -9.94 0.01
CA SER A 137 -11.89 -9.58 -0.92
C SER A 137 -10.68 -10.50 -0.77
N GLN A 138 -10.05 -10.86 -1.90
CA GLN A 138 -8.91 -11.78 -1.90
C GLN A 138 -7.57 -11.08 -1.71
N ALA A 139 -7.55 -9.76 -1.89
CA ALA A 139 -6.33 -8.99 -1.83
C ALA A 139 -6.56 -7.60 -1.24
N ILE A 140 -5.47 -7.00 -0.77
CA ILE A 140 -5.40 -5.58 -0.45
C ILE A 140 -4.36 -4.89 -1.34
N SER A 141 -4.53 -3.58 -1.53
CA SER A 141 -3.58 -2.76 -2.30
C SER A 141 -3.32 -1.42 -1.61
N HIS A 142 -2.17 -0.83 -1.88
CA HIS A 142 -1.76 0.46 -1.31
C HIS A 142 -0.96 1.30 -2.28
N GLY A 143 -0.93 2.62 -2.07
CA GLY A 143 -0.20 3.59 -2.89
C GLY A 143 1.24 3.87 -2.44
N ALA A 144 1.78 3.09 -1.49
CA ALA A 144 3.15 3.30 -1.05
C ALA A 144 4.15 2.97 -2.16
N THR A 145 5.13 3.86 -2.37
CA THR A 145 6.17 3.67 -3.39
C THR A 145 7.06 2.47 -3.07
N GLY A 146 7.54 1.77 -4.10
CA GLY A 146 8.33 0.54 -3.97
C GLY A 146 9.72 0.69 -3.34
N LYS A 147 10.10 1.90 -2.91
CA LYS A 147 11.43 2.21 -2.34
C LYS A 147 11.39 2.70 -0.89
N GLY A 148 10.19 2.88 -0.33
CA GLY A 148 10.03 3.46 1.00
C GLY A 148 9.72 2.44 2.09
N ASN A 149 9.82 2.88 3.35
CA ASN A 149 9.49 2.07 4.53
C ASN A 149 7.97 1.81 4.66
N ASP A 150 7.13 2.66 4.07
CA ASP A 150 5.68 2.55 4.21
C ASP A 150 5.12 1.28 3.57
N GLN A 151 5.66 0.88 2.43
CA GLN A 151 5.35 -0.40 1.79
C GLN A 151 5.58 -1.57 2.76
N VAL A 152 6.76 -1.61 3.41
CA VAL A 152 7.11 -2.67 4.37
C VAL A 152 6.14 -2.67 5.56
N ARG A 153 5.73 -1.49 6.04
CA ARG A 153 4.77 -1.36 7.15
C ARG A 153 3.38 -1.88 6.77
N PHE A 154 2.90 -1.58 5.56
CA PHE A 154 1.64 -2.14 5.07
C PHE A 154 1.70 -3.66 4.95
N GLU A 155 2.72 -4.18 4.28
CA GLU A 155 2.83 -5.61 4.00
C GLU A 155 3.04 -6.43 5.28
N LEU A 156 3.99 -6.05 6.14
CA LEU A 156 4.23 -6.75 7.39
C LEU A 156 3.03 -6.64 8.34
N GLY A 157 2.35 -5.49 8.38
CA GLY A 157 1.12 -5.32 9.15
C GLY A 157 0.01 -6.26 8.68
N ALA A 158 -0.19 -6.36 7.37
CA ALA A 158 -1.18 -7.25 6.80
C ALA A 158 -0.85 -8.73 7.05
N TYR A 159 0.38 -9.16 6.76
CA TYR A 159 0.81 -10.55 6.95
C TYR A 159 0.86 -10.97 8.42
N ALA A 160 1.03 -10.05 9.35
CA ALA A 160 0.94 -10.34 10.78
C ALA A 160 -0.48 -10.69 11.22
N LEU A 161 -1.49 -10.19 10.53
CA LEU A 161 -2.92 -10.40 10.81
C LEU A 161 -3.51 -11.54 9.98
N ASP A 162 -3.18 -11.57 8.70
CA ASP A 162 -3.56 -12.64 7.78
C ASP A 162 -2.39 -12.98 6.84
N PRO A 163 -1.61 -14.04 7.16
CA PRO A 163 -0.49 -14.47 6.32
C PRO A 163 -0.88 -14.94 4.92
N SER A 164 -2.17 -15.20 4.70
CA SER A 164 -2.68 -15.71 3.42
C SER A 164 -3.15 -14.60 2.47
N ILE A 165 -3.34 -13.38 2.97
CA ILE A 165 -3.84 -12.27 2.15
C ILE A 165 -2.83 -11.88 1.07
N GLN A 166 -3.30 -11.68 -0.15
CA GLN A 166 -2.45 -11.16 -1.21
C GLN A 166 -2.30 -9.65 -1.06
N VAL A 167 -1.06 -9.15 -1.12
CA VAL A 167 -0.79 -7.70 -1.15
C VAL A 167 -0.33 -7.30 -2.54
N ILE A 168 -1.06 -6.40 -3.18
CA ILE A 168 -0.74 -5.84 -4.49
C ILE A 168 -0.10 -4.47 -4.27
N ALA A 169 1.13 -4.32 -4.72
CA ALA A 169 1.90 -3.07 -4.61
C ALA A 169 2.20 -2.52 -6.02
N PRO A 170 1.29 -1.73 -6.62
CA PRO A 170 1.38 -1.30 -8.01
C PRO A 170 2.70 -0.64 -8.39
N TRP A 171 3.28 0.15 -7.50
CA TRP A 171 4.58 0.79 -7.71
C TRP A 171 5.76 -0.18 -7.95
N ARG A 172 5.57 -1.49 -7.74
CA ARG A 172 6.54 -2.54 -8.08
C ARG A 172 6.17 -3.33 -9.32
N GLU A 173 4.94 -3.18 -9.80
CA GLU A 173 4.37 -4.02 -10.85
C GLU A 173 4.16 -3.26 -12.16
N TRP A 174 3.84 -1.96 -12.08
CA TRP A 174 3.53 -1.14 -13.25
C TRP A 174 4.75 -0.37 -13.79
N ASP A 175 4.64 0.13 -15.03
CA ASP A 175 5.67 0.93 -15.68
C ASP A 175 5.46 2.46 -15.52
N LEU A 176 4.49 2.89 -14.71
CA LEU A 176 4.14 4.30 -14.49
C LEU A 176 5.08 4.94 -13.45
N ASN A 177 6.34 5.15 -13.83
CA ASN A 177 7.41 5.52 -12.88
C ASN A 177 7.61 7.03 -12.71
N SER A 178 6.82 7.88 -13.38
CA SER A 178 6.93 9.34 -13.33
C SER A 178 5.58 10.01 -13.16
N ARG A 179 5.59 11.26 -12.65
CA ARG A 179 4.37 12.07 -12.57
C ARG A 179 3.74 12.30 -13.96
N GLU A 180 4.57 12.44 -14.98
CA GLU A 180 4.12 12.61 -16.38
C GLU A 180 3.36 11.38 -16.83
N SER A 181 3.92 10.18 -16.67
CA SER A 181 3.24 8.93 -17.05
C SER A 181 1.93 8.71 -16.30
N LEU A 182 1.85 9.13 -15.02
CA LEU A 182 0.59 9.10 -14.26
C LEU A 182 -0.44 10.08 -14.83
N MET A 183 -0.02 11.29 -15.24
CA MET A 183 -0.91 12.28 -15.82
C MET A 183 -1.41 11.83 -17.20
N ASP A 184 -0.55 11.27 -18.04
CA ASP A 184 -0.92 10.69 -19.34
C ASP A 184 -1.94 9.55 -19.17
N PHE A 185 -1.73 8.71 -18.15
CA PHE A 185 -2.69 7.66 -17.79
C PHE A 185 -4.04 8.25 -17.37
N CYS A 186 -4.04 9.30 -16.54
CA CYS A 186 -5.27 9.98 -16.13
C CYS A 186 -6.02 10.58 -17.33
N GLU A 187 -5.33 11.23 -18.26
CA GLU A 187 -5.93 11.80 -19.46
C GLU A 187 -6.56 10.72 -20.33
N LYS A 188 -5.81 9.65 -20.58
CA LYS A 188 -6.28 8.50 -21.40
C LYS A 188 -7.53 7.84 -20.81
N HIS A 189 -7.60 7.70 -19.49
CA HIS A 189 -8.70 7.00 -18.80
C HIS A 189 -9.74 7.95 -18.19
N GLN A 190 -9.65 9.26 -18.50
CA GLN A 190 -10.59 10.31 -18.06
C GLN A 190 -10.75 10.36 -16.53
N ILE A 191 -9.64 10.11 -15.80
CA ILE A 191 -9.63 10.18 -14.35
C ILE A 191 -9.65 11.65 -13.93
N PRO A 192 -10.59 12.11 -13.11
CA PRO A 192 -10.63 13.49 -12.66
C PRO A 192 -9.39 13.80 -11.80
N VAL A 193 -8.56 14.71 -12.26
CA VAL A 193 -7.38 15.18 -11.55
C VAL A 193 -7.61 16.62 -11.14
N GLU A 194 -7.61 16.90 -9.85
CA GLU A 194 -7.56 18.27 -9.37
C GLU A 194 -6.22 18.90 -9.74
N GLN A 195 -6.24 19.92 -10.57
CA GLN A 195 -5.06 20.74 -10.81
C GLN A 195 -4.79 21.58 -9.56
N LYS A 196 -4.03 21.02 -8.60
CA LYS A 196 -3.49 21.84 -7.52
C LYS A 196 -2.62 22.92 -8.15
N ARG A 197 -2.94 24.19 -7.85
CA ARG A 197 -2.13 25.35 -8.31
C ARG A 197 -0.67 25.10 -7.89
N SER A 198 0.24 25.35 -8.83
CA SER A 198 1.67 25.13 -8.61
C SER A 198 2.13 25.92 -7.37
N GLY A 199 2.45 25.23 -6.28
CA GLY A 199 2.91 25.81 -5.01
C GLY A 199 2.31 25.20 -3.75
N GLU A 200 1.16 24.55 -3.80
CA GLU A 200 0.62 23.83 -2.64
C GLU A 200 1.18 22.42 -2.54
N LYS A 201 2.07 22.23 -1.56
CA LYS A 201 2.50 20.89 -1.19
C LYS A 201 1.32 20.17 -0.54
N SER A 202 1.02 18.95 -1.00
CA SER A 202 0.10 18.08 -0.28
C SER A 202 0.61 17.88 1.15
N PRO A 203 -0.20 18.07 2.19
CA PRO A 203 0.22 17.81 3.57
C PRO A 203 0.63 16.35 3.78
N TYR A 204 0.33 15.46 2.84
CA TYR A 204 0.64 14.01 2.88
C TYR A 204 1.81 13.60 1.99
N SER A 205 2.46 14.52 1.27
CA SER A 205 3.71 14.23 0.54
C SER A 205 4.92 14.56 1.43
N MET A 206 5.00 13.91 2.57
CA MET A 206 6.27 13.85 3.34
C MET A 206 6.83 12.44 3.29
#